data_7ec00f0fb3196d48ea1efe17800eaa4f
#
_entry.id   7ec00f0fb3196d48ea1efe17800eaa4f
#
_cell.length_a   1.000
_cell.length_b   1.000
_cell.length_c   1.000
_cell.angle_alpha   90.00
_cell.angle_beta   90.00
_cell.angle_gamma   90.00
#
_symmetry.space_group_name_H-M   'P 1'
#
loop_
_entity.id
_entity.type
_entity.pdbx_description
1 polymer ?
#
loop_
_entity_poly.entity_id
_entity_poly.type
_entity_poly.pdbx_seq_one_letter_code
_entity_poly.pdbx_strand_id
1 'polypeptide(L)'
;MMRNKVLFFLLSLCVVVNAQSLSSLLQGKCGKELKLTIAESCKPQKYVSSLTGVGGAWEAFRATDNINGCVLDRYSTEKRSFSADGVSPSTRMTVDCIVNVSWWGENHDYGDAIAFDLYNLIPCDDDVTMHKKDYPPGDVLVATYDNGVWQAGYGEIAETEVNMYEPADEYKGDFARSIMYVMTIYPASRWRGLGVNFCADNNYPTLNKYAQRVLLAWHRADPVSEIERTRNNEVEKIQGNRNPFVDFPQLLEHVWGTESENPFEADVERVPLKSTYRLSDERIDLLHDAIPEDVSWTIDGVEVTENYLIPAELGVGEHELKFSGQTIKGKLKIKIVE
;
A
#
# COMPACT_ATOMS: atom_id res chain seq x y z
N MET A 1 -35.08 -34.84 -48.71
CA MET A 1 -34.89 -33.45 -48.20
C MET A 1 -34.04 -33.53 -46.94
N MET A 2 -32.71 -33.54 -47.13
CA MET A 2 -31.71 -33.67 -46.06
C MET A 2 -31.27 -32.27 -45.65
N ARG A 3 -31.52 -31.89 -44.38
CA ARG A 3 -31.01 -30.65 -43.78
C ARG A 3 -29.65 -30.85 -43.19
N ASN A 4 -28.60 -30.35 -43.86
CA ASN A 4 -27.25 -30.26 -43.33
C ASN A 4 -27.23 -29.28 -42.13
N LYS A 5 -26.88 -29.81 -40.94
CA LYS A 5 -26.52 -29.02 -39.76
C LYS A 5 -25.04 -28.71 -39.89
N VAL A 6 -24.72 -27.47 -40.19
CA VAL A 6 -23.35 -26.95 -40.06
C VAL A 6 -23.08 -26.65 -38.57
N LEU A 7 -22.17 -27.40 -38.00
CA LEU A 7 -21.71 -27.22 -36.62
C LEU A 7 -20.58 -26.19 -36.64
N PHE A 8 -20.88 -24.97 -36.17
CA PHE A 8 -19.84 -23.95 -35.94
C PHE A 8 -19.06 -24.32 -34.67
N PHE A 9 -17.83 -24.79 -34.84
CA PHE A 9 -16.85 -24.85 -33.77
C PHE A 9 -16.31 -23.43 -33.54
N LEU A 10 -16.76 -22.78 -32.48
CA LEU A 10 -16.10 -21.59 -31.92
C LEU A 10 -14.81 -22.05 -31.24
N LEU A 11 -13.68 -21.94 -31.92
CA LEU A 11 -12.37 -21.96 -31.29
C LEU A 11 -12.25 -20.72 -30.40
N SER A 12 -12.44 -20.89 -29.11
CA SER A 12 -12.04 -19.92 -28.11
C SER A 12 -10.51 -19.85 -28.10
N LEU A 13 -9.98 -18.83 -28.78
CA LEU A 13 -8.58 -18.49 -28.70
C LEU A 13 -8.35 -17.89 -27.30
N CYS A 14 -7.93 -18.71 -26.33
CA CYS A 14 -7.36 -18.22 -25.08
C CYS A 14 -6.08 -17.46 -25.44
N VAL A 15 -6.19 -16.14 -25.57
CA VAL A 15 -5.03 -15.26 -25.54
C VAL A 15 -4.54 -15.31 -24.10
N VAL A 16 -3.49 -16.08 -23.84
CA VAL A 16 -2.70 -15.97 -22.63
C VAL A 16 -2.00 -14.62 -22.71
N VAL A 17 -2.64 -13.59 -22.20
CA VAL A 17 -1.98 -12.33 -21.91
C VAL A 17 -1.02 -12.65 -20.77
N ASN A 18 0.26 -12.75 -21.06
CA ASN A 18 1.31 -12.75 -20.05
C ASN A 18 1.11 -11.47 -19.21
N ALA A 19 0.58 -11.61 -18.00
CA ALA A 19 0.44 -10.49 -17.09
C ALA A 19 1.85 -10.01 -16.74
N GLN A 20 2.23 -8.88 -17.30
CA GLN A 20 3.47 -8.21 -16.97
C GLN A 20 3.46 -7.90 -15.46
N SER A 21 4.52 -8.24 -14.74
CA SER A 21 4.57 -7.97 -13.31
C SER A 21 4.48 -6.46 -13.05
N LEU A 22 3.87 -6.05 -11.94
CA LEU A 22 3.75 -4.63 -11.59
C LEU A 22 5.12 -3.94 -11.58
N SER A 23 6.14 -4.60 -11.01
CA SER A 23 7.51 -4.08 -10.98
C SER A 23 8.06 -3.75 -12.37
N SER A 24 7.81 -4.61 -13.36
CA SER A 24 8.25 -4.37 -14.73
C SER A 24 7.48 -3.24 -15.42
N LEU A 25 6.22 -3.04 -15.08
CA LEU A 25 5.42 -1.89 -15.58
C LEU A 25 5.92 -0.55 -15.03
N LEU A 26 6.42 -0.54 -13.80
CA LEU A 26 6.90 0.68 -13.11
C LEU A 26 8.36 0.99 -13.41
N GLN A 27 9.14 -0.02 -13.83
CA GLN A 27 10.56 0.08 -14.10
C GLN A 27 10.89 1.23 -15.08
N GLY A 28 11.90 2.03 -14.76
CA GLY A 28 12.38 3.11 -15.59
C GLY A 28 11.55 4.39 -15.57
N LYS A 29 10.45 4.43 -14.80
CA LYS A 29 9.56 5.58 -14.71
C LYS A 29 9.81 6.41 -13.44
N CYS A 30 9.48 7.71 -13.49
CA CYS A 30 9.57 8.62 -12.34
C CYS A 30 8.46 9.67 -12.37
N GLY A 31 8.30 10.40 -11.29
CA GLY A 31 7.42 11.56 -11.17
C GLY A 31 6.00 11.31 -11.69
N LYS A 32 5.59 12.16 -12.62
CA LYS A 32 4.24 12.12 -13.20
C LYS A 32 3.94 10.81 -13.93
N GLU A 33 4.87 10.33 -14.75
CA GLU A 33 4.67 9.10 -15.52
C GLU A 33 4.49 7.89 -14.60
N LEU A 34 5.35 7.78 -13.59
CA LEU A 34 5.26 6.72 -12.58
C LEU A 34 3.91 6.76 -11.86
N LYS A 35 3.51 7.93 -11.35
CA LYS A 35 2.21 8.09 -10.66
C LYS A 35 1.04 7.66 -11.53
N LEU A 36 0.99 8.06 -12.79
CA LEU A 36 -0.11 7.72 -13.70
C LEU A 36 -0.10 6.22 -14.06
N THR A 37 1.08 5.62 -14.21
CA THR A 37 1.18 4.15 -14.44
C THR A 37 0.67 3.37 -13.22
N ILE A 38 1.01 3.80 -12.01
CA ILE A 38 0.45 3.21 -10.77
C ILE A 38 -1.07 3.36 -10.76
N ALA A 39 -1.58 4.56 -11.07
CA ALA A 39 -3.02 4.83 -11.09
C ALA A 39 -3.79 3.89 -12.03
N GLU A 40 -3.20 3.53 -13.17
CA GLU A 40 -3.83 2.61 -14.13
C GLU A 40 -3.73 1.15 -13.69
N SER A 41 -2.57 0.75 -13.15
CA SER A 41 -2.26 -0.66 -12.88
C SER A 41 -2.75 -1.17 -11.52
N CYS A 42 -3.01 -0.27 -10.56
CA CYS A 42 -3.31 -0.62 -9.17
C CYS A 42 -4.74 -0.27 -8.75
N LYS A 43 -5.65 -0.04 -9.69
CA LYS A 43 -7.08 0.23 -9.40
C LYS A 43 -7.75 -0.98 -8.76
N PRO A 44 -8.63 -0.77 -7.77
CA PRO A 44 -9.50 -1.82 -7.26
C PRO A 44 -10.33 -2.47 -8.37
N GLN A 45 -10.41 -3.80 -8.35
CA GLN A 45 -11.30 -4.56 -9.22
C GLN A 45 -12.72 -4.66 -8.62
N LYS A 46 -12.81 -4.53 -7.30
CA LYS A 46 -14.04 -4.55 -6.52
C LYS A 46 -13.93 -3.56 -5.37
N TYR A 47 -15.06 -3.19 -4.84
CA TYR A 47 -15.19 -2.37 -3.63
C TYR A 47 -16.06 -3.10 -2.62
N VAL A 48 -15.92 -2.76 -1.34
CA VAL A 48 -16.94 -3.20 -0.37
C VAL A 48 -18.28 -2.55 -0.73
N SER A 49 -19.36 -3.29 -0.48
CA SER A 49 -20.69 -2.84 -0.92
C SER A 49 -21.34 -1.80 0.00
N SER A 50 -20.81 -1.69 1.22
CA SER A 50 -21.34 -0.85 2.30
C SER A 50 -20.34 -0.77 3.45
N LEU A 51 -20.62 0.02 4.47
CA LEU A 51 -19.80 0.02 5.67
C LEU A 51 -20.11 -1.16 6.61
N THR A 52 -21.37 -1.62 6.63
CA THR A 52 -21.84 -2.72 7.49
C THR A 52 -22.59 -3.76 6.68
N GLY A 53 -22.82 -4.94 7.27
CA GLY A 53 -23.51 -6.04 6.60
C GLY A 53 -22.58 -6.91 5.73
N VAL A 54 -23.16 -7.89 5.07
CA VAL A 54 -22.44 -8.84 4.21
C VAL A 54 -21.83 -8.12 3.01
N GLY A 55 -20.56 -8.34 2.74
CA GLY A 55 -19.79 -7.64 1.71
C GLY A 55 -19.37 -6.23 2.11
N GLY A 56 -19.61 -5.82 3.37
CA GLY A 56 -19.27 -4.51 3.90
C GLY A 56 -17.87 -4.43 4.50
N ALA A 57 -17.48 -3.19 4.89
CA ALA A 57 -16.15 -2.93 5.46
C ALA A 57 -15.92 -3.70 6.77
N TRP A 58 -16.95 -3.83 7.65
CA TRP A 58 -16.80 -4.56 8.92
C TRP A 58 -16.55 -6.05 8.74
N GLU A 59 -17.14 -6.68 7.71
CA GLU A 59 -16.78 -8.05 7.35
C GLU A 59 -15.32 -8.14 6.87
N ALA A 60 -14.90 -7.19 6.03
CA ALA A 60 -13.53 -7.13 5.53
C ALA A 60 -12.50 -6.93 6.65
N PHE A 61 -12.78 -6.08 7.64
CA PHE A 61 -11.87 -5.78 8.76
C PHE A 61 -11.53 -7.01 9.60
N ARG A 62 -12.37 -8.05 9.61
CA ARG A 62 -12.03 -9.33 10.27
C ARG A 62 -10.81 -10.00 9.68
N ALA A 63 -10.52 -9.76 8.42
CA ALA A 63 -9.31 -10.28 7.76
C ALA A 63 -8.19 -9.22 7.72
N THR A 64 -8.54 -7.95 7.47
CA THR A 64 -7.56 -6.90 7.20
C THR A 64 -7.05 -6.18 8.43
N ASP A 65 -7.86 -6.07 9.47
CA ASP A 65 -7.56 -5.26 10.68
C ASP A 65 -7.83 -6.07 11.98
N ASN A 66 -7.39 -7.34 11.98
CA ASN A 66 -7.56 -8.27 13.10
C ASN A 66 -6.21 -8.61 13.73
N ILE A 67 -6.05 -8.27 14.98
CA ILE A 67 -4.87 -8.65 15.77
C ILE A 67 -5.28 -9.57 16.91
N ASN A 68 -5.03 -10.86 16.76
CA ASN A 68 -5.33 -11.89 17.76
C ASN A 68 -6.80 -11.89 18.23
N GLY A 69 -7.75 -11.70 17.30
CA GLY A 69 -9.18 -11.68 17.57
C GLY A 69 -9.74 -10.32 17.99
N CYS A 70 -8.89 -9.30 18.13
CA CYS A 70 -9.27 -7.93 18.40
C CYS A 70 -9.20 -7.05 17.16
N VAL A 71 -10.05 -6.05 17.11
CA VAL A 71 -10.02 -5.01 16.07
C VAL A 71 -8.76 -4.17 16.24
N LEU A 72 -8.02 -3.95 15.19
CA LEU A 72 -6.90 -3.00 15.16
C LEU A 72 -7.46 -1.58 15.06
N ASP A 73 -7.46 -0.88 16.18
CA ASP A 73 -7.80 0.54 16.25
C ASP A 73 -6.51 1.37 16.32
N ARG A 74 -6.27 2.21 15.30
CA ARG A 74 -5.06 3.04 15.23
C ARG A 74 -5.15 4.33 16.02
N TYR A 75 -6.30 4.55 16.67
CA TYR A 75 -6.59 5.75 17.44
C TYR A 75 -6.77 5.48 18.94
N SER A 76 -6.75 4.20 19.37
CA SER A 76 -7.00 3.82 20.75
C SER A 76 -6.20 2.58 21.14
N THR A 77 -5.75 2.51 22.38
CA THR A 77 -5.16 1.30 22.98
C THR A 77 -6.21 0.34 23.53
N GLU A 78 -7.49 0.71 23.50
CA GLU A 78 -8.57 -0.13 24.00
C GLU A 78 -8.79 -1.34 23.09
N LYS A 79 -8.69 -2.53 23.65
CA LYS A 79 -8.91 -3.77 22.90
C LYS A 79 -10.40 -4.09 22.82
N ARG A 80 -10.92 -4.18 21.59
CA ARG A 80 -12.31 -4.54 21.32
C ARG A 80 -12.37 -5.76 20.43
N SER A 81 -13.16 -6.75 20.79
CA SER A 81 -13.42 -7.92 19.96
C SER A 81 -14.39 -7.56 18.83
N PHE A 82 -14.29 -8.26 17.71
CA PHE A 82 -15.29 -8.16 16.65
C PHE A 82 -16.68 -8.56 17.16
N SER A 83 -17.72 -7.96 16.61
CA SER A 83 -19.12 -8.35 16.87
C SER A 83 -19.35 -9.83 16.52
N ALA A 84 -20.27 -10.47 17.24
CA ALA A 84 -20.54 -11.89 17.07
C ALA A 84 -21.11 -12.25 15.67
N ASP A 85 -21.84 -11.32 15.04
CA ASP A 85 -22.38 -11.49 13.69
C ASP A 85 -21.30 -11.35 12.59
N GLY A 86 -20.16 -10.73 12.92
CA GLY A 86 -19.01 -10.56 12.05
C GLY A 86 -19.17 -9.51 10.95
N VAL A 87 -20.27 -8.80 10.91
CA VAL A 87 -20.61 -7.84 9.85
C VAL A 87 -21.06 -6.47 10.38
N SER A 88 -21.29 -6.36 11.68
CA SER A 88 -21.64 -5.11 12.37
C SER A 88 -20.45 -4.52 13.09
N PRO A 89 -20.45 -3.20 13.35
CA PRO A 89 -19.46 -2.56 14.20
C PRO A 89 -19.39 -3.21 15.58
N SER A 90 -18.20 -3.27 16.15
CA SER A 90 -18.03 -3.54 17.59
C SER A 90 -18.57 -2.38 18.39
N THR A 91 -18.89 -2.63 19.67
CA THR A 91 -19.42 -1.59 20.56
C THR A 91 -18.49 -0.37 20.61
N ARG A 92 -19.05 0.82 20.43
CA ARG A 92 -18.32 2.10 20.40
C ARG A 92 -17.26 2.18 19.31
N MET A 93 -17.48 1.52 18.19
CA MET A 93 -16.62 1.61 17.03
C MET A 93 -17.38 2.01 15.77
N THR A 94 -16.68 2.66 14.88
CA THR A 94 -17.17 3.09 13.58
C THR A 94 -16.08 2.87 12.50
N VAL A 95 -16.33 3.41 11.32
CA VAL A 95 -15.36 3.42 10.20
C VAL A 95 -14.87 4.84 10.00
N ASP A 96 -13.56 5.02 10.01
CA ASP A 96 -12.93 6.25 9.56
C ASP A 96 -12.58 6.17 8.08
N CYS A 97 -12.89 7.25 7.33
CA CYS A 97 -12.34 7.50 6.02
C CYS A 97 -11.06 8.33 6.18
N ILE A 98 -9.91 7.74 5.88
CA ILE A 98 -8.59 8.40 6.05
C ILE A 98 -8.55 9.70 5.25
N VAL A 99 -8.96 9.65 3.98
CA VAL A 99 -9.27 10.83 3.15
C VAL A 99 -10.76 11.08 3.22
N ASN A 100 -11.14 12.11 3.97
CA ASN A 100 -12.53 12.36 4.34
C ASN A 100 -13.45 12.61 3.14
N VAL A 101 -14.67 12.08 3.22
CA VAL A 101 -15.69 12.21 2.16
C VAL A 101 -16.04 13.66 1.81
N SER A 102 -15.91 14.61 2.76
CA SER A 102 -16.16 16.03 2.52
C SER A 102 -15.10 16.71 1.63
N TRP A 103 -13.96 16.05 1.41
CA TRP A 103 -12.87 16.60 0.61
C TRP A 103 -13.09 16.48 -0.89
N TRP A 104 -13.86 15.49 -1.36
CA TRP A 104 -14.20 15.38 -2.78
C TRP A 104 -15.61 15.85 -3.06
N GLY A 105 -15.78 16.51 -4.21
CA GLY A 105 -17.05 17.13 -4.57
C GLY A 105 -18.08 16.11 -5.06
N GLU A 106 -19.35 16.52 -5.10
CA GLU A 106 -20.49 15.70 -5.54
C GLU A 106 -20.38 15.18 -6.99
N ASN A 107 -19.61 15.82 -7.83
CA ASN A 107 -19.44 15.48 -9.26
C ASN A 107 -17.99 15.04 -9.54
N HIS A 108 -17.48 14.07 -8.80
CA HIS A 108 -16.19 13.47 -9.12
C HIS A 108 -16.36 12.27 -10.06
N ASP A 109 -15.35 12.02 -10.89
CA ASP A 109 -15.40 10.97 -11.92
C ASP A 109 -15.43 9.54 -11.34
N TYR A 110 -15.24 9.39 -10.04
CA TYR A 110 -15.09 8.10 -9.35
C TYR A 110 -16.33 7.66 -8.55
N GLY A 111 -17.40 8.47 -8.52
CA GLY A 111 -18.59 8.18 -7.74
C GLY A 111 -18.26 7.92 -6.26
N ASP A 112 -18.85 6.89 -5.68
CA ASP A 112 -18.61 6.48 -4.30
C ASP A 112 -17.36 5.57 -4.13
N ALA A 113 -16.60 5.34 -5.20
CA ALA A 113 -15.46 4.41 -5.19
C ALA A 113 -14.45 4.70 -4.06
N ILE A 114 -14.10 5.97 -3.84
CA ILE A 114 -13.17 6.37 -2.76
C ILE A 114 -13.74 6.02 -1.38
N ALA A 115 -15.05 6.17 -1.20
CA ALA A 115 -15.73 5.89 0.06
C ALA A 115 -15.80 4.39 0.41
N PHE A 116 -15.58 3.52 -0.56
CA PHE A 116 -15.67 2.07 -0.41
C PHE A 116 -14.35 1.33 -0.73
N ASP A 117 -13.26 2.07 -0.92
CA ASP A 117 -11.92 1.51 -1.06
C ASP A 117 -11.35 1.18 0.33
N LEU A 118 -10.98 -0.08 0.57
CA LEU A 118 -10.44 -0.52 1.85
C LEU A 118 -9.12 0.17 2.22
N TYR A 119 -8.35 0.69 1.27
CA TYR A 119 -7.17 1.49 1.59
C TYR A 119 -7.51 2.89 2.10
N ASN A 120 -8.76 3.32 1.96
CA ASN A 120 -9.27 4.56 2.55
C ASN A 120 -10.08 4.32 3.83
N LEU A 121 -10.38 3.07 4.18
CA LEU A 121 -11.24 2.71 5.31
C LEU A 121 -10.45 1.99 6.40
N ILE A 122 -10.63 2.41 7.64
CA ILE A 122 -10.11 1.74 8.83
C ILE A 122 -11.17 1.72 9.94
N PRO A 123 -11.18 0.67 10.79
CA PRO A 123 -12.00 0.66 11.98
C PRO A 123 -11.40 1.60 13.03
N CYS A 124 -12.24 2.33 13.75
CA CYS A 124 -11.81 3.25 14.79
C CYS A 124 -12.84 3.39 15.92
N ASP A 125 -12.38 3.91 17.05
CA ASP A 125 -13.26 4.38 18.14
C ASP A 125 -14.24 5.44 17.59
N ASP A 126 -15.49 5.43 18.09
CA ASP A 126 -16.52 6.37 17.67
C ASP A 126 -16.20 7.83 18.05
N ASP A 127 -15.39 8.05 19.10
CA ASP A 127 -14.91 9.39 19.48
C ASP A 127 -14.04 10.05 18.39
N VAL A 128 -13.41 9.27 17.51
CA VAL A 128 -12.58 9.80 16.40
C VAL A 128 -13.36 10.74 15.50
N THR A 129 -14.60 10.38 15.17
CA THR A 129 -15.43 11.20 14.27
C THR A 129 -15.74 12.58 14.84
N MET A 130 -15.84 12.71 16.17
CA MET A 130 -16.11 13.98 16.85
C MET A 130 -14.89 14.91 16.91
N HIS A 131 -13.70 14.35 16.99
CA HIS A 131 -12.47 15.12 17.19
C HIS A 131 -11.63 15.28 15.95
N LYS A 132 -11.49 14.23 15.11
CA LYS A 132 -10.77 14.29 13.83
C LYS A 132 -11.53 15.07 12.76
N LYS A 133 -12.86 14.90 12.71
CA LYS A 133 -13.74 15.55 11.73
C LYS A 133 -13.20 15.31 10.29
N ASP A 134 -13.12 16.40 9.51
CA ASP A 134 -12.55 16.44 8.17
C ASP A 134 -11.16 17.11 8.13
N TYR A 135 -10.47 17.14 9.28
CA TYR A 135 -9.18 17.78 9.39
C TYR A 135 -8.11 17.09 8.53
N PRO A 136 -7.24 17.84 7.84
CA PRO A 136 -6.10 17.27 7.15
C PRO A 136 -5.07 16.73 8.15
N PRO A 137 -4.27 15.73 7.73
CA PRO A 137 -3.16 15.24 8.53
C PRO A 137 -2.05 16.30 8.62
N GLY A 138 -1.37 16.37 9.76
CA GLY A 138 -0.27 17.31 9.95
C GLY A 138 0.30 17.31 11.35
N ASP A 139 1.34 18.12 11.54
CA ASP A 139 1.99 18.30 12.84
C ASP A 139 1.11 19.23 13.70
N VAL A 140 0.51 18.72 14.76
CA VAL A 140 -0.34 19.49 15.69
C VAL A 140 0.55 20.27 16.67
N LEU A 141 0.52 21.60 16.59
CA LEU A 141 1.30 22.47 17.46
C LEU A 141 0.58 22.79 18.77
N VAL A 142 -0.76 22.87 18.73
CA VAL A 142 -1.61 23.12 19.90
C VAL A 142 -2.78 22.14 19.87
N ALA A 143 -2.73 21.12 20.70
CA ALA A 143 -3.78 20.13 20.79
C ALA A 143 -5.04 20.70 21.45
N THR A 144 -6.19 20.51 20.83
CA THR A 144 -7.53 20.71 21.42
C THR A 144 -8.16 19.40 21.86
N TYR A 145 -7.64 18.30 21.37
CA TYR A 145 -7.93 16.94 21.77
C TYR A 145 -6.64 16.11 21.76
N ASP A 146 -6.43 15.33 22.80
CA ASP A 146 -5.32 14.40 22.96
C ASP A 146 -5.76 13.27 23.89
N ASN A 147 -5.69 12.01 23.41
CA ASN A 147 -6.01 10.84 24.22
C ASN A 147 -4.76 10.02 24.61
N GLY A 148 -3.57 10.56 24.36
CA GLY A 148 -2.29 9.88 24.59
C GLY A 148 -1.88 8.92 23.47
N VAL A 149 -2.71 8.75 22.42
CA VAL A 149 -2.40 7.94 21.21
C VAL A 149 -2.33 8.84 19.98
N TRP A 150 -3.33 9.66 19.77
CA TRP A 150 -3.39 10.62 18.66
C TRP A 150 -3.92 11.95 19.16
N GLN A 151 -3.72 12.99 18.38
CA GLN A 151 -4.16 14.33 18.74
C GLN A 151 -4.81 15.05 17.55
N ALA A 152 -5.68 16.02 17.87
CA ALA A 152 -6.24 16.96 16.93
C ALA A 152 -6.19 18.37 17.50
N GLY A 153 -6.01 19.37 16.63
CA GLY A 153 -5.89 20.74 17.08
C GLY A 153 -5.39 21.66 15.98
N TYR A 154 -4.64 22.64 16.38
CA TYR A 154 -4.11 23.64 15.47
C TYR A 154 -2.67 23.32 15.09
N GLY A 155 -2.39 23.39 13.79
CA GLY A 155 -1.04 23.42 13.22
C GLY A 155 -0.96 24.54 12.19
N GLU A 156 0.03 24.51 11.31
CA GLU A 156 0.32 25.61 10.41
C GLU A 156 0.63 25.14 8.99
N ILE A 157 -0.04 25.75 8.01
CA ILE A 157 0.24 25.58 6.59
C ILE A 157 0.51 26.96 6.00
N ALA A 158 1.76 27.20 5.52
CA ALA A 158 2.17 28.46 4.93
C ALA A 158 1.81 29.68 5.80
N GLU A 159 2.19 29.66 7.08
CA GLU A 159 1.93 30.71 8.06
C GLU A 159 0.43 30.94 8.38
N THR A 160 -0.42 30.01 7.97
CA THR A 160 -1.85 30.03 8.27
C THR A 160 -2.20 28.94 9.25
N GLU A 161 -2.86 29.31 10.35
CA GLU A 161 -3.37 28.33 11.33
C GLU A 161 -4.47 27.49 10.68
N VAL A 162 -4.33 26.18 10.79
CA VAL A 162 -5.26 25.18 10.22
C VAL A 162 -5.53 24.10 11.25
N ASN A 163 -6.79 23.72 11.40
CA ASN A 163 -7.12 22.51 12.16
C ASN A 163 -6.57 21.28 11.44
N MET A 164 -5.92 20.40 12.18
CA MET A 164 -5.35 19.15 11.67
C MET A 164 -5.39 18.04 12.71
N TYR A 165 -5.10 16.82 12.28
CA TYR A 165 -4.92 15.69 13.16
C TYR A 165 -3.55 15.06 12.96
N GLU A 166 -3.03 14.49 14.02
CA GLU A 166 -1.76 13.79 14.04
C GLU A 166 -1.96 12.40 14.67
N PRO A 167 -1.74 11.30 13.91
CA PRO A 167 -1.83 9.95 14.43
C PRO A 167 -0.63 9.61 15.30
N ALA A 168 -0.71 8.48 16.03
CA ALA A 168 0.42 7.93 16.75
C ALA A 168 1.63 7.71 15.83
N ASP A 169 2.83 7.90 16.36
CA ASP A 169 4.07 7.79 15.58
C ASP A 169 4.20 6.43 14.88
N GLU A 170 3.75 5.35 15.52
CA GLU A 170 3.78 3.99 15.00
C GLU A 170 2.80 3.71 13.85
N TYR A 171 1.92 4.67 13.50
CA TYR A 171 0.96 4.59 12.40
C TYR A 171 1.09 5.72 11.38
N LYS A 172 2.00 6.67 11.60
CA LYS A 172 2.20 7.80 10.68
C LYS A 172 2.48 7.33 9.25
N GLY A 173 3.33 6.32 9.09
CA GLY A 173 3.65 5.73 7.80
C GLY A 173 2.45 5.05 7.15
N ASP A 174 1.65 4.29 7.92
CA ASP A 174 0.42 3.64 7.44
C ASP A 174 -0.55 4.67 6.86
N PHE A 175 -0.79 5.77 7.60
CA PHE A 175 -1.63 6.88 7.13
C PHE A 175 -1.05 7.55 5.89
N ALA A 176 0.25 7.84 5.87
CA ALA A 176 0.90 8.46 4.74
C ALA A 176 0.77 7.62 3.47
N ARG A 177 1.07 6.32 3.53
CA ARG A 177 0.97 5.39 2.39
C ARG A 177 -0.47 5.21 1.92
N SER A 178 -1.44 5.20 2.82
CA SER A 178 -2.87 5.14 2.48
C SER A 178 -3.35 6.42 1.80
N ILE A 179 -3.02 7.59 2.33
CA ILE A 179 -3.38 8.88 1.72
C ILE A 179 -2.74 9.02 0.34
N MET A 180 -1.44 8.73 0.21
CA MET A 180 -0.73 8.84 -1.06
C MET A 180 -1.24 7.82 -2.10
N TYR A 181 -1.71 6.64 -1.66
CA TYR A 181 -2.44 5.71 -2.51
C TYR A 181 -3.74 6.34 -3.04
N VAL A 182 -4.60 6.87 -2.18
CA VAL A 182 -5.86 7.50 -2.59
C VAL A 182 -5.60 8.63 -3.58
N MET A 183 -4.61 9.50 -3.30
CA MET A 183 -4.22 10.60 -4.19
C MET A 183 -3.61 10.13 -5.52
N THR A 184 -3.20 8.87 -5.60
CA THR A 184 -2.67 8.27 -6.82
C THR A 184 -3.79 7.64 -7.64
N ILE A 185 -4.60 6.80 -7.02
CA ILE A 185 -5.66 6.06 -7.70
C ILE A 185 -6.81 6.96 -8.16
N TYR A 186 -7.05 8.06 -7.43
CA TYR A 186 -8.16 8.99 -7.67
C TYR A 186 -7.67 10.44 -7.94
N PRO A 187 -6.82 10.67 -8.95
CA PRO A 187 -6.09 11.94 -9.10
C PRO A 187 -6.94 13.10 -9.60
N ALA A 188 -8.06 12.82 -10.28
CA ALA A 188 -8.88 13.85 -10.95
C ALA A 188 -10.02 14.38 -10.08
N SER A 189 -10.05 14.07 -8.79
CA SER A 189 -11.05 14.60 -7.86
C SER A 189 -10.92 16.12 -7.75
N ARG A 190 -12.06 16.82 -7.76
CA ARG A 190 -12.10 18.24 -7.41
C ARG A 190 -12.19 18.37 -5.90
N TRP A 191 -11.10 18.84 -5.30
CA TRP A 191 -10.97 18.93 -3.85
C TRP A 191 -11.79 20.09 -3.30
N ARG A 192 -12.45 19.88 -2.16
CA ARG A 192 -13.32 20.84 -1.45
C ARG A 192 -13.04 20.81 0.06
N GLY A 193 -13.76 21.67 0.79
CA GLY A 193 -13.63 21.74 2.24
C GLY A 193 -12.17 21.96 2.66
N LEU A 194 -11.74 21.26 3.69
CA LEU A 194 -10.35 21.35 4.16
C LEU A 194 -9.36 20.61 3.24
N GLY A 195 -9.84 19.78 2.30
CA GLY A 195 -9.01 19.15 1.29
C GLY A 195 -8.23 20.13 0.41
N VAL A 196 -8.76 21.34 0.17
CA VAL A 196 -8.08 22.39 -0.62
C VAL A 196 -6.78 22.90 0.04
N ASN A 197 -6.67 22.77 1.36
CA ASN A 197 -5.46 23.11 2.10
C ASN A 197 -4.36 22.06 1.96
N PHE A 198 -4.69 20.88 1.41
CA PHE A 198 -3.81 19.71 1.34
C PHE A 198 -3.57 19.25 -0.09
N CYS A 199 -4.57 19.40 -0.96
CA CYS A 199 -4.57 18.91 -2.32
C CYS A 199 -4.62 20.04 -3.35
N ALA A 200 -4.16 19.74 -4.56
CA ALA A 200 -4.27 20.59 -5.74
C ALA A 200 -5.12 19.90 -6.81
N ASP A 201 -5.90 20.69 -7.56
CA ASP A 201 -6.79 20.19 -8.62
C ASP A 201 -6.00 19.84 -9.89
N ASN A 202 -5.19 18.79 -9.80
CA ASN A 202 -4.40 18.27 -10.91
C ASN A 202 -4.12 16.77 -10.75
N ASN A 203 -3.68 16.13 -11.84
CA ASN A 203 -3.32 14.71 -11.82
C ASN A 203 -1.91 14.46 -11.25
N TYR A 204 -1.10 15.51 -11.16
CA TYR A 204 0.24 15.46 -10.59
C TYR A 204 0.70 16.88 -10.23
N PRO A 205 1.21 17.09 -9.06
CA PRO A 205 1.48 16.10 -8.00
C PRO A 205 0.24 15.69 -7.18
N THR A 206 -0.92 16.30 -7.36
CA THR A 206 -2.17 16.16 -6.61
C THR A 206 -2.07 16.67 -5.16
N LEU A 207 -0.99 16.37 -4.46
CA LEU A 207 -0.66 16.88 -3.13
C LEU A 207 0.07 18.24 -3.26
N ASN A 208 -0.27 19.20 -2.42
CA ASN A 208 0.49 20.45 -2.34
C ASN A 208 1.86 20.21 -1.65
N LYS A 209 2.71 21.24 -1.60
CA LYS A 209 4.07 21.11 -1.05
C LYS A 209 4.10 20.77 0.45
N TYR A 210 3.13 21.27 1.22
CA TYR A 210 2.99 20.94 2.63
C TYR A 210 2.68 19.44 2.81
N ALA A 211 1.64 18.96 2.11
CA ALA A 211 1.21 17.57 2.17
C ALA A 211 2.34 16.61 1.76
N GLN A 212 3.04 16.90 0.65
CA GLN A 212 4.20 16.11 0.23
C GLN A 212 5.26 16.03 1.34
N ARG A 213 5.62 17.16 1.96
CA ARG A 213 6.61 17.21 3.02
C ARG A 213 6.22 16.39 4.24
N VAL A 214 4.99 16.57 4.73
CA VAL A 214 4.50 15.87 5.93
C VAL A 214 4.38 14.38 5.69
N LEU A 215 3.71 13.97 4.62
CA LEU A 215 3.49 12.55 4.34
C LEU A 215 4.80 11.80 4.05
N LEU A 216 5.74 12.41 3.34
CA LEU A 216 7.06 11.80 3.14
C LEU A 216 7.87 11.73 4.44
N ALA A 217 7.77 12.73 5.32
CA ALA A 217 8.42 12.67 6.63
C ALA A 217 7.84 11.54 7.49
N TRP A 218 6.53 11.38 7.51
CA TRP A 218 5.84 10.29 8.22
C TRP A 218 6.21 8.92 7.64
N HIS A 219 6.19 8.78 6.32
CA HIS A 219 6.59 7.56 5.65
C HIS A 219 8.02 7.12 5.99
N ARG A 220 8.96 8.07 6.06
CA ARG A 220 10.37 7.79 6.40
C ARG A 220 10.56 7.44 7.87
N ALA A 221 9.78 8.06 8.76
CA ALA A 221 9.86 7.84 10.20
C ALA A 221 9.25 6.51 10.63
N ASP A 222 8.23 6.04 9.90
CA ASP A 222 7.49 4.81 10.18
C ASP A 222 7.50 3.89 8.95
N PRO A 223 8.51 3.00 8.83
CA PRO A 223 8.62 2.03 7.74
C PRO A 223 7.48 1.01 7.74
N VAL A 224 7.26 0.39 6.57
CA VAL A 224 6.21 -0.64 6.40
C VAL A 224 6.34 -1.75 7.42
N SER A 225 5.32 -1.91 8.25
CA SER A 225 5.22 -2.94 9.28
C SER A 225 4.72 -4.28 8.72
N GLU A 226 4.88 -5.38 9.47
CA GLU A 226 4.30 -6.68 9.12
C GLU A 226 2.77 -6.67 9.17
N ILE A 227 2.19 -5.86 10.06
CA ILE A 227 0.73 -5.66 10.14
C ILE A 227 0.23 -5.04 8.83
N GLU A 228 0.91 -4.02 8.33
CA GLU A 228 0.55 -3.36 7.08
C GLU A 228 0.73 -4.28 5.86
N ARG A 229 1.79 -5.09 5.81
CA ARG A 229 1.98 -6.11 4.76
C ARG A 229 0.85 -7.15 4.78
N THR A 230 0.50 -7.64 5.96
CA THR A 230 -0.60 -8.59 6.14
C THR A 230 -1.92 -7.98 5.67
N ARG A 231 -2.19 -6.72 6.06
CA ARG A 231 -3.37 -5.98 5.60
C ARG A 231 -3.41 -5.89 4.08
N ASN A 232 -2.28 -5.54 3.44
CA ASN A 232 -2.16 -5.43 1.99
C ASN A 232 -2.48 -6.76 1.28
N ASN A 233 -2.03 -7.88 1.83
CA ASN A 233 -2.33 -9.22 1.32
C ASN A 233 -3.83 -9.58 1.45
N GLU A 234 -4.47 -9.22 2.56
CA GLU A 234 -5.88 -9.52 2.77
C GLU A 234 -6.80 -8.60 1.94
N VAL A 235 -6.43 -7.32 1.78
CA VAL A 235 -7.16 -6.41 0.88
C VAL A 235 -7.12 -6.91 -0.56
N GLU A 236 -5.97 -7.42 -1.03
CA GLU A 236 -5.86 -7.99 -2.38
C GLU A 236 -6.87 -9.13 -2.62
N LYS A 237 -7.06 -10.02 -1.65
CA LYS A 237 -8.04 -11.11 -1.76
C LYS A 237 -9.49 -10.60 -1.89
N ILE A 238 -9.78 -9.46 -1.28
CA ILE A 238 -11.13 -8.87 -1.25
C ILE A 238 -11.35 -7.94 -2.46
N GLN A 239 -10.44 -6.99 -2.71
CA GLN A 239 -10.58 -5.94 -3.75
C GLN A 239 -9.92 -6.29 -5.08
N GLY A 240 -8.97 -7.23 -5.09
CA GLY A 240 -8.22 -7.63 -6.28
C GLY A 240 -7.12 -6.65 -6.68
N ASN A 241 -6.71 -5.75 -5.79
CA ASN A 241 -5.58 -4.84 -5.98
C ASN A 241 -4.75 -4.71 -4.71
N ARG A 242 -3.55 -4.16 -4.86
CA ARG A 242 -2.61 -3.90 -3.76
C ARG A 242 -2.30 -2.41 -3.67
N ASN A 243 -1.92 -1.95 -2.47
CA ASN A 243 -1.27 -0.66 -2.32
C ASN A 243 0.22 -0.83 -2.69
N PRO A 244 0.67 -0.30 -3.82
CA PRO A 244 2.05 -0.47 -4.27
C PRO A 244 3.07 0.23 -3.36
N PHE A 245 2.66 1.20 -2.56
CA PHE A 245 3.52 1.90 -1.60
C PHE A 245 3.80 1.08 -0.33
N VAL A 246 3.08 -0.02 -0.13
CA VAL A 246 3.41 -1.05 0.86
C VAL A 246 4.38 -2.06 0.27
N ASP A 247 4.19 -2.43 -0.99
CA ASP A 247 5.04 -3.41 -1.69
C ASP A 247 6.41 -2.84 -2.07
N PHE A 248 6.43 -1.58 -2.51
CA PHE A 248 7.59 -0.84 -2.97
C PHE A 248 7.60 0.55 -2.33
N PRO A 249 7.94 0.66 -1.02
CA PRO A 249 7.85 1.93 -0.29
C PRO A 249 8.67 3.06 -0.92
N GLN A 250 9.78 2.75 -1.58
CA GLN A 250 10.61 3.71 -2.29
C GLN A 250 9.90 4.41 -3.46
N LEU A 251 8.79 3.87 -3.97
CA LEU A 251 8.00 4.55 -5.01
C LEU A 251 7.55 5.95 -4.60
N LEU A 252 7.33 6.19 -3.31
CA LEU A 252 6.94 7.51 -2.81
C LEU A 252 8.02 8.57 -3.07
N GLU A 253 9.29 8.18 -2.94
CA GLU A 253 10.42 9.06 -3.27
C GLU A 253 10.51 9.33 -4.77
N HIS A 254 10.26 8.33 -5.61
CA HIS A 254 10.28 8.47 -7.06
C HIS A 254 9.05 9.20 -7.61
N VAL A 255 7.95 9.29 -6.85
CA VAL A 255 6.77 10.07 -7.26
C VAL A 255 6.82 11.50 -6.73
N TRP A 256 7.12 11.71 -5.43
CA TRP A 256 7.00 13.03 -4.78
C TRP A 256 8.23 13.48 -4.02
N GLY A 257 9.19 12.59 -3.78
CA GLY A 257 10.36 12.85 -2.94
C GLY A 257 11.58 13.30 -3.72
N THR A 258 12.75 12.99 -3.16
CA THR A 258 14.06 13.40 -3.68
C THR A 258 14.43 12.69 -4.98
N GLU A 259 13.83 11.53 -5.24
CA GLU A 259 14.08 10.71 -6.43
C GLU A 259 13.04 10.95 -7.55
N SER A 260 12.22 12.01 -7.46
CA SER A 260 11.11 12.24 -8.41
C SER A 260 11.53 12.52 -9.86
N GLU A 261 12.80 12.79 -10.09
CA GLU A 261 13.41 12.93 -11.42
C GLU A 261 14.27 11.72 -11.82
N ASN A 262 14.46 10.77 -10.90
CA ASN A 262 15.25 9.58 -11.11
C ASN A 262 14.34 8.38 -11.43
N PRO A 263 14.65 7.59 -12.46
CA PRO A 263 13.88 6.40 -12.80
C PRO A 263 13.80 5.42 -11.63
N PHE A 264 12.60 4.91 -11.37
CA PHE A 264 12.38 3.83 -10.42
C PHE A 264 13.05 2.56 -10.96
N GLU A 265 13.93 2.02 -10.16
CA GLU A 265 14.44 0.67 -10.34
C GLU A 265 13.86 -0.19 -9.22
N ALA A 266 13.09 -1.20 -9.60
CA ALA A 266 12.53 -2.12 -8.62
C ALA A 266 13.68 -2.87 -7.95
N ASP A 267 14.05 -2.43 -6.75
CA ASP A 267 14.82 -3.30 -5.86
C ASP A 267 13.93 -4.49 -5.56
N VAL A 268 14.38 -5.67 -5.96
CA VAL A 268 13.61 -6.89 -5.74
C VAL A 268 13.79 -7.31 -4.29
N GLU A 269 13.20 -6.56 -3.37
CA GLU A 269 12.99 -7.03 -1.98
C GLU A 269 12.01 -8.22 -1.91
N ARG A 270 11.46 -8.65 -3.07
CA ARG A 270 10.53 -9.79 -3.15
C ARG A 270 11.14 -11.09 -3.62
N VAL A 271 12.44 -11.20 -3.69
CA VAL A 271 13.02 -12.53 -3.66
C VAL A 271 12.71 -13.08 -2.27
N PRO A 272 11.94 -14.16 -2.12
CA PRO A 272 11.56 -14.70 -0.81
C PRO A 272 12.75 -15.35 -0.11
N LEU A 273 13.90 -14.68 -0.18
CA LEU A 273 15.12 -15.07 0.51
C LEU A 273 15.15 -14.38 1.86
N LYS A 274 15.51 -15.13 2.90
CA LYS A 274 15.77 -14.58 4.23
C LYS A 274 17.00 -13.68 4.17
N SER A 275 17.04 -12.64 4.98
CA SER A 275 18.24 -11.83 5.14
C SER A 275 19.38 -12.53 5.89
N THR A 276 19.08 -13.63 6.60
CA THR A 276 20.05 -14.37 7.41
C THR A 276 19.82 -15.87 7.29
N TYR A 277 20.89 -16.61 7.10
CA TYR A 277 20.96 -18.07 7.05
C TYR A 277 22.04 -18.57 7.99
N ARG A 278 21.95 -19.82 8.40
CA ARG A 278 23.00 -20.47 9.18
C ARG A 278 23.94 -21.27 8.28
N LEU A 279 25.18 -21.39 8.69
CA LEU A 279 26.15 -22.23 7.98
C LEU A 279 25.69 -23.69 7.86
N SER A 280 24.86 -24.15 8.81
CA SER A 280 24.27 -25.49 8.85
C SER A 280 23.01 -25.67 8.00
N ASP A 281 22.47 -24.62 7.38
CA ASP A 281 21.31 -24.74 6.50
C ASP A 281 21.72 -25.53 5.25
N GLU A 282 20.86 -26.45 4.79
CA GLU A 282 21.20 -27.34 3.67
C GLU A 282 21.42 -26.56 2.37
N ARG A 283 20.53 -25.63 2.05
CA ARG A 283 20.63 -24.80 0.85
C ARG A 283 19.70 -23.58 0.90
N ILE A 284 19.97 -22.63 0.04
CA ILE A 284 19.15 -21.44 -0.24
C ILE A 284 18.61 -21.59 -1.65
N ASP A 285 17.33 -21.88 -1.80
CA ASP A 285 16.70 -21.99 -3.11
C ASP A 285 16.53 -20.61 -3.75
N LEU A 286 16.98 -20.46 -5.00
CA LEU A 286 16.89 -19.23 -5.78
C LEU A 286 15.69 -19.24 -6.75
N LEU A 287 15.07 -20.41 -6.97
CA LEU A 287 13.83 -20.55 -7.73
C LEU A 287 12.64 -20.43 -6.79
N HIS A 288 11.76 -19.51 -7.13
CA HIS A 288 10.47 -19.32 -6.49
C HIS A 288 9.43 -18.92 -7.54
N ASP A 289 8.16 -19.20 -7.29
CA ASP A 289 7.05 -18.84 -8.20
C ASP A 289 6.99 -17.32 -8.51
N ALA A 290 7.58 -16.51 -7.64
CA ALA A 290 7.65 -15.06 -7.81
C ALA A 290 8.85 -14.59 -8.66
N ILE A 291 9.77 -15.49 -9.05
CA ILE A 291 10.98 -15.16 -9.80
C ILE A 291 10.87 -15.79 -11.20
N PRO A 292 10.99 -15.01 -12.29
CA PRO A 292 11.00 -15.55 -13.64
C PRO A 292 12.13 -16.59 -13.84
N GLU A 293 11.86 -17.63 -14.62
CA GLU A 293 12.83 -18.69 -14.91
C GLU A 293 14.08 -18.20 -15.70
N ASP A 294 13.98 -17.03 -16.36
CA ASP A 294 15.06 -16.44 -17.16
C ASP A 294 16.07 -15.61 -16.33
N VAL A 295 15.94 -15.64 -14.99
CA VAL A 295 16.83 -14.86 -14.12
C VAL A 295 18.17 -15.56 -13.92
N SER A 296 19.25 -14.87 -14.26
CA SER A 296 20.62 -15.24 -13.91
C SER A 296 21.01 -14.61 -12.55
N TRP A 297 21.79 -15.34 -11.79
CA TRP A 297 22.25 -14.94 -10.47
C TRP A 297 23.76 -14.82 -10.40
N THR A 298 24.26 -13.87 -9.63
CA THR A 298 25.66 -13.83 -9.20
C THR A 298 25.71 -13.63 -7.67
N ILE A 299 26.72 -14.25 -7.02
CA ILE A 299 27.03 -14.02 -5.62
C ILE A 299 28.46 -13.52 -5.51
N ASP A 300 28.64 -12.38 -4.84
CA ASP A 300 29.93 -11.69 -4.72
C ASP A 300 30.66 -11.51 -6.06
N GLY A 301 29.88 -11.34 -7.13
CA GLY A 301 30.36 -11.17 -8.51
C GLY A 301 30.67 -12.47 -9.26
N VAL A 302 30.45 -13.63 -8.66
CA VAL A 302 30.62 -14.96 -9.29
C VAL A 302 29.26 -15.46 -9.78
N GLU A 303 29.17 -15.94 -11.01
CA GLU A 303 27.95 -16.49 -11.59
C GLU A 303 27.51 -17.75 -10.85
N VAL A 304 26.21 -17.84 -10.52
CA VAL A 304 25.57 -19.01 -9.92
C VAL A 304 24.98 -19.84 -11.03
N THR A 305 25.49 -21.04 -11.22
CA THR A 305 25.06 -21.96 -12.29
C THR A 305 23.90 -22.87 -11.88
N GLU A 306 23.72 -23.02 -10.55
CA GLU A 306 22.65 -23.81 -9.96
C GLU A 306 21.51 -22.89 -9.50
N ASN A 307 20.32 -23.45 -9.33
CA ASN A 307 19.17 -22.70 -8.83
C ASN A 307 19.12 -22.62 -7.29
N TYR A 308 20.26 -22.78 -6.64
CA TYR A 308 20.42 -22.71 -5.19
C TYR A 308 21.86 -22.35 -4.81
N LEU A 309 22.02 -21.94 -3.55
CA LEU A 309 23.31 -21.70 -2.92
C LEU A 309 23.47 -22.62 -1.70
N ILE A 310 24.69 -23.00 -1.38
CA ILE A 310 25.01 -23.79 -0.17
C ILE A 310 25.69 -22.86 0.82
N PRO A 311 25.07 -22.55 1.98
CA PRO A 311 25.64 -21.65 2.97
C PRO A 311 27.05 -22.05 3.45
N ALA A 312 27.31 -23.37 3.58
CA ALA A 312 28.62 -23.88 3.97
C ALA A 312 29.74 -23.56 2.94
N GLU A 313 29.41 -23.38 1.67
CA GLU A 313 30.37 -23.02 0.60
C GLU A 313 30.63 -21.52 0.56
N LEU A 314 29.63 -20.71 0.99
CA LEU A 314 29.78 -19.25 1.07
C LEU A 314 30.62 -18.82 2.26
N GLY A 315 30.52 -19.54 3.37
CA GLY A 315 31.17 -19.20 4.63
C GLY A 315 30.42 -18.11 5.42
N VAL A 316 30.87 -17.89 6.65
CA VAL A 316 30.29 -16.87 7.54
C VAL A 316 30.65 -15.47 7.05
N GLY A 317 29.63 -14.62 6.87
CA GLY A 317 29.84 -13.26 6.39
C GLY A 317 28.59 -12.64 5.76
N GLU A 318 28.75 -11.43 5.23
CA GLU A 318 27.77 -10.78 4.34
C GLU A 318 28.13 -11.07 2.89
N HIS A 319 27.14 -11.47 2.10
CA HIS A 319 27.28 -11.80 0.69
C HIS A 319 26.31 -10.96 -0.13
N GLU A 320 26.77 -10.40 -1.26
CA GLU A 320 25.93 -9.65 -2.19
C GLU A 320 25.45 -10.57 -3.31
N LEU A 321 24.14 -10.85 -3.36
CA LEU A 321 23.49 -11.47 -4.49
C LEU A 321 23.05 -10.40 -5.49
N LYS A 322 23.32 -10.61 -6.76
CA LYS A 322 22.75 -9.85 -7.87
C LYS A 322 22.00 -10.81 -8.77
N PHE A 323 20.92 -10.33 -9.32
CA PHE A 323 20.12 -11.09 -10.28
C PHE A 323 19.73 -10.20 -11.45
N SER A 324 19.61 -10.81 -12.63
CA SER A 324 19.26 -10.13 -13.88
C SER A 324 18.48 -11.06 -14.78
N GLY A 325 17.31 -10.64 -15.21
CA GLY A 325 16.46 -11.28 -16.21
C GLY A 325 15.88 -10.25 -17.16
N GLN A 326 15.00 -10.67 -18.07
CA GLN A 326 14.35 -9.76 -19.01
C GLN A 326 13.41 -8.76 -18.33
N THR A 327 12.77 -9.18 -17.24
CA THR A 327 11.72 -8.42 -16.55
C THR A 327 12.12 -7.95 -15.15
N ILE A 328 13.21 -8.50 -14.58
CA ILE A 328 13.69 -8.14 -13.25
C ILE A 328 15.21 -8.07 -13.21
N LYS A 329 15.75 -7.10 -12.48
CA LYS A 329 17.15 -7.07 -12.06
C LYS A 329 17.25 -6.40 -10.70
N GLY A 330 18.23 -6.79 -9.92
CA GLY A 330 18.45 -6.15 -8.62
C GLY A 330 19.59 -6.79 -7.86
N LYS A 331 19.72 -6.37 -6.61
CA LYS A 331 20.70 -6.92 -5.68
C LYS A 331 20.10 -7.00 -4.28
N LEU A 332 20.56 -7.96 -3.53
CA LEU A 332 20.23 -8.11 -2.11
C LEU A 332 21.46 -8.58 -1.33
N LYS A 333 21.45 -8.35 -0.05
CA LYS A 333 22.49 -8.86 0.85
C LYS A 333 21.90 -9.97 1.70
N ILE A 334 22.61 -11.07 1.81
CA ILE A 334 22.35 -12.13 2.76
C ILE A 334 23.51 -12.24 3.75
N LYS A 335 23.21 -12.67 4.96
CA LYS A 335 24.21 -12.90 6.01
C LYS A 335 24.22 -14.37 6.37
N ILE A 336 25.38 -14.98 6.32
CA ILE A 336 25.61 -16.34 6.84
C ILE A 336 26.19 -16.20 8.24
N VAL A 337 25.58 -16.88 9.21
CA VAL A 337 26.00 -16.95 10.61
C VAL A 337 26.32 -18.39 11.00
N GLU A 338 27.06 -18.58 12.10
CA GLU A 338 27.39 -19.90 12.64
C GLU A 338 26.17 -20.72 13.07
#